data_ead53e045db8fe71bf64a1e2b918fda0
#
_entry.id   ead53e045db8fe71bf64a1e2b918fda0
#
_cell.length_a   1.000
_cell.length_b   1.000
_cell.length_c   1.000
_cell.angle_alpha   90.00
_cell.angle_beta   90.00
_cell.angle_gamma   90.00
#
_symmetry.space_group_name_H-M   'P 1'
#
loop_
_entity.id
_entity.type
_entity.pdbx_description
1 polymer ?
#
loop_
_entity_poly.entity_id
_entity_poly.type
_entity_poly.pdbx_seq_one_letter_code
_entity_poly.pdbx_strand_id
1 'polypeptide(L)'
;MKKLFYSFILGVLIFCLGCINKADNLYNKEQIIWFKKAADLWEEALPIGNGRLGAMVYGNPKNEKIQLNDDSLWPKDMGWQHPKGTSDDLRKIREMLFNYENQKVDSILVKKFSNKTIVRSHQTLGDLLINFDHNKITEYKRSLNLNKAIANVQYKTDGYPVSQKVFISAKDQAIVYLIKSDHPKGLNGSVKLRRRNDEGFPTARSVVKDGLLIMNGEITQRKGRFDSKPAPITKGIQFETKLKAENFGGTLKAIGDSISFNGVKELKLFMVSNSSYYYNSYQIQNIKQLKNLEDYSFNELEQRHVKDHQSFFNRVVFDITTDNSLQKLPTDKRLEAVKKGRLDLELQETLFHFGRYLLISSSREGTLPANLQGLWNQHINAPWNADYHLNINLQMNYWLANLTQLDELNMPLFDFVD
;
A
#
# COMPACT_ATOMS: atom_id res chain seq x y z
N MET A 1 -3.00 -45.65 -46.13
CA MET A 1 -3.82 -44.54 -45.63
C MET A 1 -4.03 -44.56 -44.09
N LYS A 2 -4.49 -45.66 -43.48
CA LYS A 2 -4.74 -45.68 -42.02
C LYS A 2 -3.48 -45.38 -41.14
N LYS A 3 -2.29 -45.90 -41.49
CA LYS A 3 -1.05 -45.66 -40.73
C LYS A 3 -0.57 -44.17 -40.76
N LEU A 4 -0.74 -43.49 -41.92
CA LEU A 4 -0.41 -42.07 -42.03
C LEU A 4 -1.38 -41.17 -41.20
N PHE A 5 -2.65 -41.57 -41.12
CA PHE A 5 -3.66 -40.84 -40.35
C PHE A 5 -3.38 -40.92 -38.84
N TYR A 6 -2.98 -42.08 -38.31
CA TYR A 6 -2.58 -42.24 -36.90
C TYR A 6 -1.31 -41.50 -36.58
N SER A 7 -0.32 -41.44 -37.47
CA SER A 7 0.91 -40.65 -37.26
C SER A 7 0.64 -39.15 -37.23
N PHE A 8 -0.31 -38.67 -38.06
CA PHE A 8 -0.71 -37.24 -38.05
C PHE A 8 -1.46 -36.87 -36.78
N ILE A 9 -2.41 -37.70 -36.30
CA ILE A 9 -3.13 -37.47 -35.04
C ILE A 9 -2.18 -37.50 -33.84
N LEU A 10 -1.21 -38.43 -33.81
CA LEU A 10 -0.22 -38.51 -32.75
C LEU A 10 0.71 -37.27 -32.74
N GLY A 11 1.11 -36.77 -33.92
CA GLY A 11 1.90 -35.54 -34.05
C GLY A 11 1.16 -34.30 -33.56
N VAL A 12 -0.13 -34.17 -33.89
CA VAL A 12 -0.98 -33.06 -33.43
C VAL A 12 -1.21 -33.11 -31.90
N LEU A 13 -1.42 -34.32 -31.34
CA LEU A 13 -1.55 -34.49 -29.88
C LEU A 13 -0.26 -34.14 -29.13
N ILE A 14 0.91 -34.53 -29.65
CA ILE A 14 2.20 -34.19 -29.05
C ILE A 14 2.46 -32.69 -29.14
N PHE A 15 2.07 -32.04 -30.26
CA PHE A 15 2.20 -30.58 -30.41
C PHE A 15 1.27 -29.80 -29.46
N CYS A 16 0.02 -30.28 -29.32
CA CYS A 16 -0.93 -29.68 -28.33
C CYS A 16 -0.47 -29.87 -26.90
N LEU A 17 0.08 -31.04 -26.50
CA LEU A 17 0.63 -31.27 -25.16
C LEU A 17 1.86 -30.40 -24.89
N GLY A 18 2.73 -30.17 -25.88
CA GLY A 18 3.86 -29.28 -25.77
C GLY A 18 3.45 -27.81 -25.59
N CYS A 19 2.38 -27.38 -26.26
CA CYS A 19 1.82 -26.03 -26.09
C CYS A 19 1.16 -25.85 -24.71
N ILE A 20 0.44 -26.85 -24.20
CA ILE A 20 -0.20 -26.83 -22.90
C ILE A 20 0.87 -26.72 -21.78
N ASN A 21 1.91 -27.57 -21.82
CA ASN A 21 3.00 -27.51 -20.83
C ASN A 21 3.78 -26.17 -20.85
N LYS A 22 3.92 -25.54 -22.01
CA LYS A 22 4.59 -24.24 -22.10
C LYS A 22 3.71 -23.11 -21.56
N ALA A 23 2.39 -23.17 -21.82
CA ALA A 23 1.44 -22.23 -21.27
C ALA A 23 1.36 -22.33 -19.74
N ASP A 24 1.26 -23.53 -19.18
CA ASP A 24 1.24 -23.74 -17.71
C ASP A 24 2.51 -23.25 -17.04
N ASN A 25 3.69 -23.41 -17.67
CA ASN A 25 4.94 -22.88 -17.15
C ASN A 25 5.01 -21.34 -17.17
N LEU A 26 4.39 -20.68 -18.16
CA LEU A 26 4.32 -19.21 -18.24
C LEU A 26 3.43 -18.64 -17.14
N TYR A 27 2.28 -19.25 -16.85
CA TYR A 27 1.40 -18.85 -15.75
C TYR A 27 2.02 -19.06 -14.36
N ASN A 28 2.98 -19.99 -14.23
CA ASN A 28 3.64 -20.32 -12.97
C ASN A 28 4.93 -19.53 -12.72
N LYS A 29 5.39 -18.67 -13.65
CA LYS A 29 6.57 -17.84 -13.46
C LYS A 29 6.30 -16.77 -12.41
N GLU A 30 6.91 -16.92 -11.23
CA GLU A 30 6.76 -15.93 -10.15
C GLU A 30 7.57 -14.67 -10.46
N GLN A 31 6.90 -13.52 -10.39
CA GLN A 31 7.53 -12.20 -10.49
C GLN A 31 7.88 -11.71 -9.09
N ILE A 32 9.18 -11.66 -8.77
CA ILE A 32 9.66 -11.35 -7.41
C ILE A 32 10.64 -10.18 -7.44
N ILE A 33 10.31 -9.14 -6.70
CA ILE A 33 11.24 -8.05 -6.35
C ILE A 33 11.90 -8.43 -5.02
N TRP A 34 13.25 -8.43 -4.93
CA TRP A 34 13.93 -8.85 -3.72
C TRP A 34 15.25 -8.12 -3.47
N PHE A 35 15.66 -8.07 -2.20
CA PHE A 35 16.84 -7.34 -1.71
C PHE A 35 17.56 -8.11 -0.62
N LYS A 36 18.87 -7.88 -0.48
CA LYS A 36 19.73 -8.43 0.57
C LYS A 36 19.91 -7.51 1.79
N LYS A 37 19.22 -6.39 1.83
CA LYS A 37 19.22 -5.43 2.94
C LYS A 37 17.82 -4.93 3.24
N ALA A 38 17.59 -4.47 4.48
CA ALA A 38 16.39 -3.75 4.85
C ALA A 38 16.29 -2.42 4.07
N ALA A 39 15.11 -1.83 4.03
CA ALA A 39 14.93 -0.48 3.53
C ALA A 39 15.38 0.54 4.59
N ASP A 40 16.19 1.50 4.18
CA ASP A 40 16.56 2.66 4.97
C ASP A 40 15.62 3.83 4.67
N LEU A 41 15.22 3.97 3.39
CA LEU A 41 14.32 5.02 2.91
C LEU A 41 12.93 4.46 2.63
N TRP A 42 11.92 5.33 2.66
CA TRP A 42 10.54 4.96 2.35
C TRP A 42 10.39 4.42 0.93
N GLU A 43 11.09 4.99 -0.03
CA GLU A 43 11.08 4.60 -1.45
C GLU A 43 11.70 3.21 -1.69
N GLU A 44 12.49 2.71 -0.75
CA GLU A 44 13.06 1.37 -0.80
C GLU A 44 12.14 0.30 -0.19
N ALA A 45 11.11 0.70 0.59
CA ALA A 45 10.20 -0.22 1.24
C ALA A 45 9.29 -0.91 0.23
N LEU A 46 8.75 -2.08 0.60
CA LEU A 46 7.90 -2.88 -0.27
C LEU A 46 6.43 -2.46 -0.11
N PRO A 47 5.78 -1.96 -1.19
CA PRO A 47 4.38 -1.56 -1.14
C PRO A 47 3.46 -2.77 -1.15
N ILE A 48 2.48 -2.82 -0.24
CA ILE A 48 1.34 -3.74 -0.24
C ILE A 48 0.04 -2.97 -0.08
N GLY A 49 -1.07 -3.49 -0.62
CA GLY A 49 -2.36 -2.79 -0.54
C GLY A 49 -3.54 -3.60 -1.04
N ASN A 50 -4.75 -3.11 -0.75
CA ASN A 50 -6.01 -3.73 -1.16
C ASN A 50 -7.01 -2.72 -1.78
N GLY A 51 -6.53 -1.55 -2.23
CA GLY A 51 -7.33 -0.44 -2.71
C GLY A 51 -7.63 0.58 -1.61
N ARG A 52 -7.99 0.15 -0.41
CA ARG A 52 -8.35 1.01 0.73
C ARG A 52 -7.22 1.14 1.76
N LEU A 53 -6.70 0.02 2.22
CA LEU A 53 -5.56 -0.02 3.13
C LEU A 53 -4.27 -0.23 2.34
N GLY A 54 -3.25 0.53 2.67
CA GLY A 54 -1.91 0.41 2.12
C GLY A 54 -0.84 0.32 3.20
N ALA A 55 0.28 -0.31 2.87
CA ALA A 55 1.42 -0.32 3.76
C ALA A 55 2.74 -0.40 2.99
N MET A 56 3.80 0.16 3.58
CA MET A 56 5.18 0.11 3.11
C MET A 56 6.01 -0.69 4.11
N VAL A 57 6.50 -1.86 3.70
CA VAL A 57 7.22 -2.82 4.55
C VAL A 57 8.72 -2.59 4.43
N TYR A 58 9.38 -2.16 5.50
CA TYR A 58 10.82 -1.87 5.51
C TYR A 58 11.67 -3.13 5.62
N GLY A 59 11.18 -4.14 6.34
CA GLY A 59 11.87 -5.40 6.54
C GLY A 59 13.05 -5.31 7.51
N ASN A 60 13.06 -4.37 8.47
CA ASN A 60 14.17 -4.26 9.40
C ASN A 60 14.10 -5.37 10.47
N PRO A 61 15.13 -6.23 10.59
CA PRO A 61 15.08 -7.39 11.47
C PRO A 61 15.14 -7.07 12.96
N LYS A 62 15.52 -5.84 13.36
CA LYS A 62 15.55 -5.40 14.76
C LYS A 62 14.44 -4.43 15.09
N ASN A 63 14.20 -3.47 14.21
CA ASN A 63 13.24 -2.40 14.41
C ASN A 63 12.34 -2.33 13.18
N GLU A 64 11.45 -3.34 13.02
CA GLU A 64 10.53 -3.37 11.88
C GLU A 64 9.59 -2.18 11.94
N LYS A 65 9.47 -1.53 10.81
CA LYS A 65 8.51 -0.47 10.58
C LYS A 65 7.65 -0.84 9.39
N ILE A 66 6.35 -0.84 9.59
CA ILE A 66 5.36 -0.90 8.51
C ILE A 66 4.60 0.42 8.54
N GLN A 67 4.88 1.29 7.55
CA GLN A 67 4.17 2.55 7.41
C GLN A 67 2.80 2.27 6.78
N LEU A 68 1.75 2.86 7.31
CA LEU A 68 0.35 2.53 7.05
C LEU A 68 -0.38 3.66 6.37
N ASN A 69 -1.31 3.30 5.47
CA ASN A 69 -2.23 4.22 4.81
C ASN A 69 -3.67 3.68 4.86
N ASP A 70 -4.62 4.60 4.84
CA ASP A 70 -6.03 4.38 4.57
C ASP A 70 -6.46 5.46 3.57
N ASP A 71 -7.14 5.08 2.49
CA ASP A 71 -7.49 5.96 1.37
C ASP A 71 -8.37 7.15 1.77
N SER A 72 -9.14 7.01 2.87
CA SER A 72 -10.10 7.98 3.35
C SER A 72 -9.51 9.11 4.22
N LEU A 73 -8.20 9.09 4.52
CA LEU A 73 -7.61 10.04 5.45
C LEU A 73 -7.28 11.39 4.79
N TRP A 74 -8.31 12.02 4.30
CA TRP A 74 -8.30 13.38 3.77
C TRP A 74 -8.88 14.37 4.77
N PRO A 75 -8.53 15.66 4.69
CA PRO A 75 -9.30 16.70 5.37
C PRO A 75 -10.75 16.66 4.86
N LYS A 76 -11.68 16.84 5.79
CA LYS A 76 -13.10 16.96 5.42
C LYS A 76 -13.31 18.18 4.53
N ASP A 77 -14.30 18.12 3.66
CA ASP A 77 -14.76 19.25 2.89
C ASP A 77 -15.01 20.47 3.80
N MET A 78 -14.31 21.56 3.49
CA MET A 78 -14.44 22.86 4.17
C MET A 78 -15.64 23.66 3.66
N GLY A 79 -16.45 23.08 2.79
CA GLY A 79 -17.54 23.71 2.08
C GLY A 79 -17.05 24.49 0.86
N TRP A 80 -17.70 24.26 -0.28
CA TRP A 80 -17.42 25.02 -1.47
C TRP A 80 -17.88 26.48 -1.27
N GLN A 81 -16.95 27.41 -1.38
CA GLN A 81 -17.28 28.84 -1.43
C GLN A 81 -17.21 29.32 -2.86
N HIS A 82 -18.34 29.75 -3.40
CA HIS A 82 -18.37 30.35 -4.71
C HIS A 82 -17.46 31.58 -4.76
N PRO A 83 -16.66 31.73 -5.83
CA PRO A 83 -15.87 32.92 -6.04
C PRO A 83 -16.78 34.17 -6.04
N LYS A 84 -16.27 35.26 -5.46
CA LYS A 84 -17.01 36.55 -5.41
C LYS A 84 -16.83 37.38 -6.67
N GLY A 85 -16.05 36.90 -7.63
CA GLY A 85 -15.81 37.60 -8.90
C GLY A 85 -17.05 37.62 -9.81
N THR A 86 -17.23 38.72 -10.47
CA THR A 86 -18.35 38.95 -11.40
C THR A 86 -17.87 38.90 -12.84
N SER A 87 -18.82 38.88 -13.81
CA SER A 87 -18.49 38.98 -15.24
C SER A 87 -17.81 40.32 -15.58
N ASP A 88 -18.11 41.39 -14.84
CA ASP A 88 -17.46 42.68 -15.00
C ASP A 88 -16.00 42.66 -14.52
N ASP A 89 -15.75 41.98 -13.42
CA ASP A 89 -14.38 41.74 -12.96
C ASP A 89 -13.58 40.93 -13.99
N LEU A 90 -14.19 39.95 -14.61
CA LEU A 90 -13.54 39.16 -15.65
C LEU A 90 -13.21 39.99 -16.91
N ARG A 91 -14.14 40.91 -17.32
CA ARG A 91 -13.88 41.84 -18.43
C ARG A 91 -12.67 42.73 -18.12
N LYS A 92 -12.63 43.34 -16.95
CA LYS A 92 -11.50 44.18 -16.50
C LYS A 92 -10.19 43.40 -16.48
N ILE A 93 -10.20 42.15 -15.98
CA ILE A 93 -9.02 41.28 -15.98
C ILE A 93 -8.51 41.06 -17.41
N ARG A 94 -9.41 40.80 -18.38
CA ARG A 94 -9.02 40.60 -19.78
C ARG A 94 -8.40 41.87 -20.38
N GLU A 95 -8.94 43.05 -20.12
CA GLU A 95 -8.38 44.33 -20.54
C GLU A 95 -6.99 44.55 -19.95
N MET A 96 -6.82 44.28 -18.65
CA MET A 96 -5.54 44.38 -17.96
C MET A 96 -4.51 43.40 -18.52
N LEU A 97 -4.92 42.16 -18.88
CA LEU A 97 -4.00 41.19 -19.52
C LEU A 97 -3.53 41.69 -20.89
N PHE A 98 -4.41 42.27 -21.70
CA PHE A 98 -4.03 42.87 -23.00
C PHE A 98 -3.07 44.07 -22.83
N ASN A 99 -3.12 44.73 -21.66
CA ASN A 99 -2.20 45.82 -21.31
C ASN A 99 -0.96 45.37 -20.58
N TYR A 100 -0.69 44.02 -20.49
CA TYR A 100 0.44 43.41 -19.82
C TYR A 100 0.56 43.71 -18.32
N GLU A 101 -0.56 44.00 -17.62
CA GLU A 101 -0.60 44.30 -16.18
C GLU A 101 -0.70 43.02 -15.34
N ASN A 102 0.11 42.01 -15.63
CA ASN A 102 -0.01 40.65 -15.09
C ASN A 102 -0.03 40.57 -13.55
N GLN A 103 0.81 41.37 -12.85
CA GLN A 103 0.84 41.38 -11.41
C GLN A 103 -0.44 41.88 -10.73
N LYS A 104 -1.10 42.89 -11.35
CA LYS A 104 -2.39 43.38 -10.88
C LYS A 104 -3.48 42.35 -11.13
N VAL A 105 -3.44 41.70 -12.27
CA VAL A 105 -4.37 40.62 -12.64
C VAL A 105 -4.27 39.49 -11.66
N ASP A 106 -3.08 39.00 -11.34
CA ASP A 106 -2.88 37.93 -10.36
C ASP A 106 -3.51 38.31 -9.00
N SER A 107 -3.25 39.50 -8.50
CA SER A 107 -3.82 40.01 -7.27
C SER A 107 -5.34 40.01 -7.26
N ILE A 108 -6.00 40.38 -8.37
CA ILE A 108 -7.45 40.38 -8.51
C ILE A 108 -8.00 38.96 -8.58
N LEU A 109 -7.37 38.08 -9.37
CA LEU A 109 -7.74 36.68 -9.49
C LEU A 109 -7.71 35.99 -8.14
N VAL A 110 -6.61 36.11 -7.40
CA VAL A 110 -6.49 35.54 -6.06
C VAL A 110 -7.55 36.10 -5.09
N LYS A 111 -7.83 37.41 -5.16
CA LYS A 111 -8.79 38.07 -4.25
C LYS A 111 -10.24 37.71 -4.55
N LYS A 112 -10.62 37.59 -5.83
CA LYS A 112 -12.01 37.52 -6.28
C LYS A 112 -12.42 36.15 -6.82
N PHE A 113 -11.48 35.37 -7.40
CA PHE A 113 -11.78 34.15 -8.13
C PHE A 113 -11.14 32.90 -7.54
N SER A 114 -10.25 33.03 -6.54
CA SER A 114 -9.72 31.85 -5.85
C SER A 114 -10.40 31.61 -4.51
N ASN A 115 -10.58 30.34 -4.17
CA ASN A 115 -10.89 29.94 -2.81
C ASN A 115 -9.62 30.05 -1.98
N LYS A 116 -9.64 30.84 -0.91
CA LYS A 116 -8.46 31.05 -0.03
C LYS A 116 -8.21 29.90 0.93
N THR A 117 -9.07 28.89 0.93
CA THR A 117 -8.92 27.73 1.80
C THR A 117 -7.99 26.73 1.13
N ILE A 118 -6.79 26.58 1.64
CA ILE A 118 -5.87 25.55 1.21
C ILE A 118 -6.26 24.26 1.93
N VAL A 119 -6.77 23.29 1.18
CA VAL A 119 -7.04 21.95 1.69
C VAL A 119 -5.71 21.23 1.82
N ARG A 120 -5.46 20.60 2.96
CA ARG A 120 -4.27 19.76 3.15
C ARG A 120 -4.40 18.42 2.43
N SER A 121 -3.27 17.77 2.28
CA SER A 121 -3.11 16.53 1.55
C SER A 121 -3.79 15.33 2.18
N HIS A 122 -3.85 14.24 1.43
CA HIS A 122 -3.93 12.88 1.98
C HIS A 122 -2.87 12.70 3.08
N GLN A 123 -3.25 12.14 4.23
CA GLN A 123 -2.36 11.99 5.38
C GLN A 123 -2.08 10.52 5.68
N THR A 124 -0.86 10.25 6.16
CA THR A 124 -0.50 8.90 6.64
C THR A 124 -1.45 8.43 7.75
N LEU A 125 -1.75 7.13 7.80
CA LEU A 125 -2.44 6.51 8.94
C LEU A 125 -1.50 6.42 10.16
N GLY A 126 -0.21 6.22 9.92
CA GLY A 126 0.80 6.05 10.97
C GLY A 126 1.74 4.90 10.69
N ASP A 127 2.31 4.33 11.73
CA ASP A 127 3.28 3.25 11.66
C ASP A 127 2.92 2.12 12.64
N LEU A 128 3.03 0.88 12.17
CA LEU A 128 3.17 -0.30 13.02
C LEU A 128 4.67 -0.52 13.26
N LEU A 129 5.07 -0.49 14.52
CA LEU A 129 6.45 -0.65 14.96
C LEU A 129 6.59 -1.97 15.72
N ILE A 130 7.57 -2.80 15.33
CA ILE A 130 7.87 -4.03 16.03
C ILE A 130 9.37 -4.03 16.34
N ASN A 131 9.69 -3.99 17.64
CA ASN A 131 11.06 -4.07 18.10
C ASN A 131 11.36 -5.50 18.53
N PHE A 132 12.48 -6.05 18.07
CA PHE A 132 12.96 -7.38 18.41
C PHE A 132 14.30 -7.29 19.16
N ASP A 133 14.46 -8.10 20.18
CA ASP A 133 15.71 -8.23 20.93
C ASP A 133 16.68 -9.22 20.22
N HIS A 134 16.94 -8.95 18.92
CA HIS A 134 17.86 -9.76 18.13
C HIS A 134 19.31 -9.30 18.29
N ASN A 135 20.23 -10.27 18.43
CA ASN A 135 21.65 -9.98 18.54
C ASN A 135 22.33 -9.96 17.17
N LYS A 136 22.67 -11.13 16.64
CA LYS A 136 23.40 -11.29 15.38
C LYS A 136 22.44 -11.66 14.26
N ILE A 137 22.40 -10.83 13.22
CA ILE A 137 21.58 -11.07 12.02
C ILE A 137 22.47 -11.54 10.86
N THR A 138 22.07 -12.62 10.20
CA THR A 138 22.74 -13.18 9.02
C THR A 138 21.72 -13.70 8.01
N GLU A 139 22.17 -13.98 6.79
CA GLU A 139 21.37 -14.59 5.71
C GLU A 139 20.07 -13.82 5.40
N TYR A 140 20.15 -12.49 5.41
CA TYR A 140 18.99 -11.64 5.24
C TYR A 140 18.50 -11.59 3.78
N LYS A 141 17.17 -11.70 3.63
CA LYS A 141 16.46 -11.47 2.36
C LYS A 141 15.08 -10.88 2.65
N ARG A 142 14.70 -9.82 1.95
CA ARG A 142 13.30 -9.37 1.84
C ARG A 142 12.82 -9.43 0.41
N SER A 143 11.54 -9.69 0.21
CA SER A 143 10.97 -9.82 -1.13
C SER A 143 9.49 -9.47 -1.16
N LEU A 144 9.02 -9.01 -2.32
CA LEU A 144 7.63 -8.86 -2.67
C LEU A 144 7.32 -9.84 -3.82
N ASN A 145 6.42 -10.77 -3.58
CA ASN A 145 5.89 -11.66 -4.61
C ASN A 145 4.69 -10.97 -5.28
N LEU A 146 4.86 -10.54 -6.53
CA LEU A 146 3.82 -9.81 -7.27
C LEU A 146 2.63 -10.70 -7.64
N ASN A 147 2.84 -12.01 -7.85
CA ASN A 147 1.78 -12.97 -8.17
C ASN A 147 0.85 -13.24 -6.98
N LYS A 148 1.34 -13.04 -5.75
CA LYS A 148 0.61 -13.35 -4.51
C LYS A 148 0.28 -12.11 -3.69
N ALA A 149 0.84 -10.96 -4.03
CA ALA A 149 0.77 -9.70 -3.26
C ALA A 149 1.19 -9.89 -1.79
N ILE A 150 2.28 -10.62 -1.55
CA ILE A 150 2.80 -10.93 -0.24
C ILE A 150 4.23 -10.40 -0.11
N ALA A 151 4.50 -9.62 0.93
CA ALA A 151 5.84 -9.25 1.33
C ALA A 151 6.39 -10.26 2.35
N ASN A 152 7.65 -10.68 2.13
CA ASN A 152 8.34 -11.66 2.98
C ASN A 152 9.67 -11.08 3.44
N VAL A 153 10.03 -11.37 4.69
CA VAL A 153 11.36 -11.11 5.25
C VAL A 153 11.90 -12.38 5.88
N GLN A 154 13.11 -12.76 5.54
CA GLN A 154 13.78 -13.97 6.02
C GLN A 154 15.18 -13.60 6.47
N TYR A 155 15.59 -14.12 7.61
CA TYR A 155 16.94 -13.95 8.14
C TYR A 155 17.23 -15.03 9.21
N LYS A 156 18.46 -15.08 9.68
CA LYS A 156 18.80 -15.84 10.89
C LYS A 156 19.18 -14.88 12.02
N THR A 157 18.69 -15.16 13.22
CA THR A 157 19.18 -14.54 14.46
C THR A 157 19.88 -15.59 15.31
N ASP A 158 21.12 -15.33 15.69
CA ASP A 158 21.97 -16.27 16.43
C ASP A 158 22.04 -17.69 15.78
N GLY A 159 21.97 -17.73 14.44
CA GLY A 159 21.98 -18.94 13.63
C GLY A 159 20.62 -19.61 13.40
N TYR A 160 19.55 -19.17 14.06
CA TYR A 160 18.20 -19.73 13.93
C TYR A 160 17.33 -18.95 12.94
N PRO A 161 16.56 -19.64 12.07
CA PRO A 161 15.69 -18.99 11.11
C PRO A 161 14.59 -18.15 11.76
N VAL A 162 14.35 -16.99 11.16
CA VAL A 162 13.17 -16.15 11.37
C VAL A 162 12.53 -15.86 10.02
N SER A 163 11.23 -16.03 9.92
CA SER A 163 10.45 -15.68 8.73
C SER A 163 9.31 -14.75 9.11
N GLN A 164 9.09 -13.77 8.25
CA GLN A 164 7.99 -12.83 8.37
C GLN A 164 7.21 -12.81 7.06
N LYS A 165 5.89 -12.80 7.14
CA LYS A 165 4.99 -12.75 5.99
C LYS A 165 3.88 -11.76 6.28
N VAL A 166 3.69 -10.77 5.40
CA VAL A 166 2.65 -9.75 5.56
C VAL A 166 1.92 -9.50 4.24
N PHE A 167 0.60 -9.35 4.31
CA PHE A 167 -0.27 -9.01 3.18
C PHE A 167 -1.49 -8.21 3.67
N ILE A 168 -2.19 -7.58 2.73
CA ILE A 168 -3.43 -6.85 2.99
C ILE A 168 -4.56 -7.48 2.19
N SER A 169 -5.47 -8.16 2.88
CA SER A 169 -6.59 -8.85 2.25
C SER A 169 -7.69 -7.87 1.84
N ALA A 170 -8.09 -7.90 0.56
CA ALA A 170 -9.25 -7.15 0.08
C ALA A 170 -10.56 -7.80 0.51
N LYS A 171 -10.62 -9.13 0.56
CA LYS A 171 -11.81 -9.86 1.00
C LYS A 171 -12.13 -9.66 2.49
N ASP A 172 -11.09 -9.53 3.31
CA ASP A 172 -11.23 -9.47 4.76
C ASP A 172 -11.02 -8.04 5.31
N GLN A 173 -10.60 -7.10 4.45
CA GLN A 173 -10.31 -5.69 4.77
C GLN A 173 -9.37 -5.54 5.97
N ALA A 174 -8.31 -6.34 5.98
CA ALA A 174 -7.37 -6.44 7.09
C ALA A 174 -5.92 -6.58 6.62
N ILE A 175 -4.99 -6.08 7.43
CA ILE A 175 -3.57 -6.37 7.35
C ILE A 175 -3.30 -7.59 8.22
N VAL A 176 -2.70 -8.62 7.63
CA VAL A 176 -2.39 -9.89 8.28
C VAL A 176 -0.89 -10.11 8.26
N TYR A 177 -0.31 -10.30 9.43
CA TYR A 177 1.12 -10.45 9.59
C TYR A 177 1.46 -11.68 10.44
N LEU A 178 2.33 -12.53 9.93
CA LEU A 178 2.85 -13.70 10.61
C LEU A 178 4.36 -13.61 10.76
N ILE A 179 4.84 -13.83 11.98
CA ILE A 179 6.25 -13.89 12.33
C ILE A 179 6.52 -15.23 12.99
N LYS A 180 7.47 -16.01 12.47
CA LYS A 180 7.86 -17.33 13.02
C LYS A 180 9.35 -17.38 13.31
N SER A 181 9.71 -18.11 14.34
CA SER A 181 11.11 -18.36 14.71
C SER A 181 11.33 -19.77 15.23
N ASP A 182 12.40 -20.37 14.74
CA ASP A 182 12.90 -21.66 15.26
C ASP A 182 13.89 -21.47 16.42
N HIS A 183 14.13 -20.22 16.87
CA HIS A 183 15.03 -19.95 17.98
C HIS A 183 14.55 -20.66 19.27
N PRO A 184 15.43 -21.44 20.01
CA PRO A 184 14.98 -22.22 21.15
C PRO A 184 14.29 -21.41 22.24
N LYS A 185 14.77 -20.17 22.49
CA LYS A 185 14.20 -19.25 23.46
C LYS A 185 12.99 -18.44 22.92
N GLY A 186 12.60 -18.64 21.65
CA GLY A 186 11.58 -17.83 20.98
C GLY A 186 12.03 -16.39 20.71
N LEU A 187 11.07 -15.56 20.32
CA LEU A 187 11.23 -14.13 20.04
C LEU A 187 10.87 -13.31 21.28
N ASN A 188 11.60 -12.22 21.51
CA ASN A 188 11.28 -11.21 22.50
C ASN A 188 11.20 -9.86 21.83
N GLY A 189 10.33 -9.00 22.37
CA GLY A 189 10.18 -7.66 21.81
C GLY A 189 8.88 -6.98 22.16
N SER A 190 8.48 -6.02 21.32
CA SER A 190 7.25 -5.25 21.52
C SER A 190 6.61 -4.82 20.21
N VAL A 191 5.29 -4.67 20.24
CA VAL A 191 4.45 -4.16 19.13
C VAL A 191 3.80 -2.86 19.55
N LYS A 192 3.85 -1.83 18.71
CA LYS A 192 3.29 -0.51 18.99
C LYS A 192 2.68 0.09 17.72
N LEU A 193 1.56 0.81 17.86
CA LEU A 193 1.02 1.70 16.84
C LEU A 193 1.38 3.15 17.20
N ARG A 194 1.83 3.91 16.21
CA ARG A 194 2.21 5.31 16.40
C ARG A 194 1.85 6.14 15.16
N ARG A 195 1.36 7.33 15.39
CA ARG A 195 1.26 8.37 14.36
C ARG A 195 2.07 9.58 14.76
N ARG A 196 2.80 10.17 13.82
CA ARG A 196 3.62 11.37 14.08
C ARG A 196 2.74 12.58 14.40
N ASN A 197 3.26 13.47 15.24
CA ASN A 197 2.64 14.76 15.45
C ASN A 197 2.72 15.64 14.19
N ASP A 198 1.76 16.52 14.02
CA ASP A 198 1.74 17.51 12.96
C ASP A 198 2.30 18.83 13.48
N GLU A 199 3.59 19.09 13.20
CA GLU A 199 4.31 20.28 13.70
C GLU A 199 4.12 20.49 15.22
N GLY A 200 4.22 19.40 16.01
CA GLY A 200 4.05 19.39 17.46
C GLY A 200 2.60 19.17 17.93
N PHE A 201 1.60 19.28 17.05
CA PHE A 201 0.20 18.99 17.38
C PHE A 201 -0.06 17.48 17.38
N PRO A 202 -0.58 16.89 18.48
CA PRO A 202 -0.91 15.47 18.53
C PRO A 202 -2.02 15.11 17.54
N THR A 203 -1.80 14.05 16.74
CA THR A 203 -2.73 13.62 15.69
C THR A 203 -3.43 12.30 15.99
N ALA A 204 -2.90 11.52 16.94
CA ALA A 204 -3.47 10.27 17.39
C ALA A 204 -2.98 9.89 18.79
N ARG A 205 -3.70 8.97 19.43
CA ARG A 205 -3.34 8.37 20.71
C ARG A 205 -3.49 6.86 20.61
N SER A 206 -2.48 6.13 21.11
CA SER A 206 -2.50 4.67 21.21
C SER A 206 -2.69 4.22 22.66
N VAL A 207 -3.39 3.10 22.84
CA VAL A 207 -3.67 2.48 24.14
C VAL A 207 -3.85 0.98 23.94
N VAL A 208 -3.48 0.17 24.94
CA VAL A 208 -3.87 -1.24 25.00
C VAL A 208 -5.08 -1.36 25.92
N LYS A 209 -6.18 -1.89 25.37
CA LYS A 209 -7.44 -2.10 26.07
C LYS A 209 -8.06 -3.42 25.60
N ASP A 210 -8.57 -4.23 26.54
CA ASP A 210 -9.25 -5.51 26.28
C ASP A 210 -8.43 -6.45 25.37
N GLY A 211 -7.09 -6.47 25.54
CA GLY A 211 -6.17 -7.27 24.75
C GLY A 211 -5.88 -6.73 23.35
N LEU A 212 -6.46 -5.60 22.96
CA LEU A 212 -6.26 -4.95 21.68
C LEU A 212 -5.35 -3.73 21.80
N LEU A 213 -4.44 -3.56 20.87
CA LEU A 213 -3.72 -2.30 20.69
C LEU A 213 -4.57 -1.40 19.78
N ILE A 214 -5.00 -0.27 20.29
CA ILE A 214 -5.95 0.64 19.64
C ILE A 214 -5.29 1.99 19.43
N MET A 215 -5.33 2.51 18.21
CA MET A 215 -4.92 3.88 17.88
C MET A 215 -6.13 4.65 17.35
N ASN A 216 -6.49 5.74 18.04
CA ASN A 216 -7.53 6.67 17.60
C ASN A 216 -6.89 8.00 17.19
N GLY A 217 -7.39 8.57 16.10
CA GLY A 217 -6.87 9.83 15.60
C GLY A 217 -7.89 10.65 14.82
N GLU A 218 -7.48 11.84 14.49
CA GLU A 218 -8.24 12.79 13.68
C GLU A 218 -7.31 13.48 12.68
N ILE A 219 -7.83 13.75 11.49
CA ILE A 219 -7.11 14.45 10.44
C ILE A 219 -6.98 15.91 10.80
N THR A 220 -5.80 16.46 10.62
CA THR A 220 -5.48 17.86 10.90
C THR A 220 -5.60 18.72 9.65
N GLN A 221 -5.96 20.00 9.84
CA GLN A 221 -6.04 21.00 8.79
C GLN A 221 -5.46 22.33 9.27
N ARG A 222 -4.92 23.14 8.38
CA ARG A 222 -4.54 24.53 8.68
C ARG A 222 -5.75 25.43 8.52
N LYS A 223 -5.84 26.48 9.38
CA LYS A 223 -6.92 27.48 9.27
C LYS A 223 -6.59 28.50 8.18
N GLY A 224 -6.84 28.15 6.92
CA GLY A 224 -6.94 29.10 5.82
C GLY A 224 -5.64 29.65 5.23
N ARG A 225 -4.46 29.43 5.82
CA ARG A 225 -3.16 29.84 5.27
C ARG A 225 -2.12 28.74 5.43
N PHE A 226 -1.19 28.72 4.50
CA PHE A 226 -0.10 27.72 4.49
C PHE A 226 0.80 27.81 5.73
N ASP A 227 0.95 29.00 6.30
CA ASP A 227 1.75 29.32 7.49
C ASP A 227 1.00 29.18 8.81
N SER A 228 -0.32 28.92 8.79
CA SER A 228 -1.10 28.76 10.02
C SER A 228 -0.77 27.44 10.72
N LYS A 229 -0.88 27.40 12.05
CA LYS A 229 -0.66 26.17 12.83
C LYS A 229 -1.69 25.11 12.47
N PRO A 230 -1.29 23.82 12.46
CA PRO A 230 -2.23 22.71 12.32
C PRO A 230 -3.27 22.74 13.46
N ALA A 231 -4.47 22.32 13.14
CA ALA A 231 -5.55 22.13 14.10
C ALA A 231 -6.46 21.01 13.63
N PRO A 232 -7.18 20.30 14.54
CA PRO A 232 -8.21 19.38 14.11
C PRO A 232 -9.30 20.13 13.36
N ILE A 233 -9.93 19.44 12.41
CA ILE A 233 -11.11 19.95 11.73
C ILE A 233 -12.31 19.66 12.62
N THR A 234 -13.10 20.68 12.96
CA THR A 234 -14.36 20.46 13.66
C THR A 234 -15.25 19.57 12.79
N LYS A 235 -15.60 18.37 13.26
CA LYS A 235 -16.30 17.33 12.52
C LYS A 235 -15.50 16.79 11.31
N GLY A 236 -14.16 16.77 11.40
CA GLY A 236 -13.25 16.18 10.41
C GLY A 236 -13.35 14.65 10.37
N ILE A 237 -12.53 14.08 9.49
CA ILE A 237 -12.40 12.62 9.41
C ILE A 237 -11.67 12.11 10.66
N GLN A 238 -12.36 11.25 11.41
CA GLN A 238 -11.81 10.50 12.53
C GLN A 238 -11.56 9.07 12.11
N PHE A 239 -10.59 8.42 12.71
CA PHE A 239 -10.26 7.03 12.42
C PHE A 239 -9.89 6.26 13.69
N GLU A 240 -10.06 4.96 13.60
CA GLU A 240 -9.56 4.02 14.60
C GLU A 240 -8.90 2.84 13.91
N THR A 241 -7.70 2.49 14.39
CA THR A 241 -6.99 1.26 14.03
C THR A 241 -6.98 0.34 15.23
N LYS A 242 -7.38 -0.92 15.04
CA LYS A 242 -7.30 -1.98 16.06
C LYS A 242 -6.36 -3.07 15.59
N LEU A 243 -5.49 -3.50 16.49
CA LEU A 243 -4.58 -4.62 16.28
C LEU A 243 -4.82 -5.67 17.37
N LYS A 244 -5.09 -6.91 16.95
CA LYS A 244 -5.10 -8.10 17.77
C LYS A 244 -3.80 -8.84 17.56
N ALA A 245 -3.14 -9.23 18.65
CA ALA A 245 -1.95 -10.07 18.63
C ALA A 245 -2.28 -11.46 19.20
N GLU A 246 -1.85 -12.50 18.50
CA GLU A 246 -1.95 -13.90 18.94
C GLU A 246 -0.58 -14.54 18.91
N ASN A 247 -0.28 -15.42 19.88
CA ASN A 247 1.01 -16.09 19.96
C ASN A 247 0.86 -17.60 20.10
N PHE A 248 1.86 -18.28 19.58
CA PHE A 248 2.14 -19.67 19.92
C PHE A 248 3.48 -19.75 20.67
N GLY A 249 3.47 -20.37 21.84
CA GLY A 249 4.58 -20.32 22.80
C GLY A 249 4.74 -18.93 23.44
N GLY A 250 5.46 -18.87 24.55
CA GLY A 250 5.74 -17.62 25.24
C GLY A 250 4.51 -16.90 25.80
N THR A 251 4.63 -15.58 25.97
CA THR A 251 3.59 -14.72 26.57
C THR A 251 3.47 -13.38 25.89
N LEU A 252 2.25 -12.82 25.91
CA LEU A 252 1.95 -11.42 25.56
C LEU A 252 1.56 -10.66 26.82
N LYS A 253 2.04 -9.41 26.97
CA LYS A 253 1.67 -8.49 28.07
C LYS A 253 1.46 -7.09 27.58
N ALA A 254 0.39 -6.43 28.03
CA ALA A 254 0.18 -5.00 27.83
C ALA A 254 1.18 -4.21 28.71
N ILE A 255 1.93 -3.29 28.10
CA ILE A 255 2.86 -2.39 28.80
C ILE A 255 2.65 -0.99 28.24
N GLY A 256 1.95 -0.13 28.99
CA GLY A 256 1.63 1.22 28.54
C GLY A 256 0.81 1.21 27.24
N ASP A 257 1.37 1.76 26.17
CA ASP A 257 0.77 1.88 24.85
C ASP A 257 1.31 0.83 23.86
N SER A 258 1.83 -0.30 24.36
CA SER A 258 2.41 -1.37 23.56
C SER A 258 2.06 -2.77 24.09
N ILE A 259 2.18 -3.77 23.23
CA ILE A 259 2.11 -5.19 23.58
C ILE A 259 3.54 -5.73 23.56
N SER A 260 4.05 -6.17 24.72
CA SER A 260 5.33 -6.89 24.84
C SER A 260 5.10 -8.37 24.59
N PHE A 261 6.03 -9.04 23.92
CA PHE A 261 6.06 -10.49 23.72
C PHE A 261 7.38 -11.06 24.21
N ASN A 262 7.31 -12.26 24.84
CA ASN A 262 8.49 -12.93 25.40
C ASN A 262 8.42 -14.44 25.15
N GLY A 263 9.50 -15.00 24.58
CA GLY A 263 9.61 -16.43 24.30
C GLY A 263 8.68 -16.95 23.21
N VAL A 264 8.16 -16.09 22.34
CA VAL A 264 7.14 -16.41 21.33
C VAL A 264 7.76 -17.12 20.13
N LYS A 265 7.21 -18.27 19.73
CA LYS A 265 7.63 -19.02 18.54
C LYS A 265 6.92 -18.55 17.27
N GLU A 266 5.66 -18.19 17.42
CA GLU A 266 4.84 -17.63 16.33
C GLU A 266 4.05 -16.46 16.88
N LEU A 267 4.13 -15.32 16.21
CA LEU A 267 3.34 -14.11 16.48
C LEU A 267 2.50 -13.80 15.25
N LYS A 268 1.17 -13.76 15.43
CA LYS A 268 0.22 -13.31 14.42
C LYS A 268 -0.33 -11.95 14.82
N LEU A 269 -0.37 -11.03 13.89
CA LEU A 269 -0.95 -9.72 14.07
C LEU A 269 -2.07 -9.54 13.05
N PHE A 270 -3.26 -9.22 13.52
CA PHE A 270 -4.44 -8.91 12.71
C PHE A 270 -4.80 -7.46 12.95
N MET A 271 -4.75 -6.65 11.91
CA MET A 271 -4.98 -5.22 12.04
C MET A 271 -6.07 -4.76 11.07
N VAL A 272 -7.03 -4.03 11.59
CA VAL A 272 -8.11 -3.37 10.85
C VAL A 272 -8.09 -1.87 11.12
N SER A 273 -8.51 -1.08 10.15
CA SER A 273 -8.66 0.36 10.30
C SER A 273 -9.91 0.82 9.56
N ASN A 274 -10.67 1.69 10.17
CA ASN A 274 -11.83 2.33 9.55
C ASN A 274 -11.93 3.79 10.01
N SER A 275 -12.62 4.59 9.19
CA SER A 275 -12.79 6.02 9.43
C SER A 275 -14.25 6.45 9.37
N SER A 276 -14.52 7.65 9.86
CA SER A 276 -15.83 8.29 9.77
C SER A 276 -16.22 8.70 8.34
N TYR A 277 -15.34 8.53 7.36
CA TYR A 277 -15.65 8.71 5.94
C TYR A 277 -16.59 7.61 5.44
N TYR A 278 -16.23 6.35 5.68
CA TYR A 278 -17.00 5.20 5.21
C TYR A 278 -18.13 4.79 6.17
N TYR A 279 -17.93 4.95 7.49
CA TYR A 279 -18.84 4.43 8.49
C TYR A 279 -19.06 5.42 9.63
N ASN A 280 -20.30 5.79 9.90
CA ASN A 280 -20.64 6.58 11.10
C ASN A 280 -20.22 5.88 12.40
N SER A 281 -20.30 4.54 12.42
CA SER A 281 -19.91 3.69 13.56
C SER A 281 -18.64 2.88 13.22
N TYR A 282 -17.57 3.55 12.76
CA TYR A 282 -16.33 2.91 12.32
C TYR A 282 -15.66 2.04 13.42
N GLN A 283 -15.83 2.37 14.69
CA GLN A 283 -15.33 1.57 15.82
C GLN A 283 -16.03 0.21 15.90
N ILE A 284 -17.34 0.18 15.69
CA ILE A 284 -18.14 -1.08 15.66
C ILE A 284 -17.73 -1.90 14.43
N GLN A 285 -17.49 -1.24 13.30
CA GLN A 285 -17.04 -1.93 12.09
C GLN A 285 -15.68 -2.61 12.32
N ASN A 286 -14.74 -1.95 13.01
CA ASN A 286 -13.47 -2.57 13.39
C ASN A 286 -13.65 -3.84 14.23
N ILE A 287 -14.53 -3.80 15.23
CA ILE A 287 -14.83 -4.99 16.07
C ILE A 287 -15.41 -6.11 15.22
N LYS A 288 -16.37 -5.81 14.34
CA LYS A 288 -16.99 -6.78 13.44
C LYS A 288 -15.96 -7.43 12.51
N GLN A 289 -15.07 -6.64 11.92
CA GLN A 289 -14.01 -7.13 11.03
C GLN A 289 -13.04 -8.03 11.78
N LEU A 290 -12.55 -7.63 12.96
CA LEU A 290 -11.66 -8.48 13.78
C LEU A 290 -12.34 -9.81 14.16
N LYS A 291 -13.62 -9.76 14.53
CA LYS A 291 -14.38 -10.99 14.85
C LYS A 291 -14.50 -11.92 13.65
N ASN A 292 -14.76 -11.40 12.46
CA ASN A 292 -14.85 -12.21 11.24
C ASN A 292 -13.51 -12.89 10.89
N LEU A 293 -12.37 -12.31 11.28
CA LEU A 293 -11.05 -12.93 11.06
C LEU A 293 -10.84 -14.16 11.94
N GLU A 294 -11.51 -14.25 13.09
CA GLU A 294 -11.42 -15.40 14.01
C GLU A 294 -11.96 -16.70 13.41
N ASP A 295 -12.82 -16.61 12.39
CA ASP A 295 -13.40 -17.76 11.69
C ASP A 295 -12.38 -18.45 10.77
N TYR A 296 -11.19 -17.87 10.56
CA TYR A 296 -10.19 -18.34 9.61
C TYR A 296 -8.81 -18.51 10.24
N SER A 297 -8.14 -19.60 9.89
CA SER A 297 -6.71 -19.75 10.15
C SER A 297 -5.89 -18.78 9.28
N PHE A 298 -4.64 -18.53 9.67
CA PHE A 298 -3.72 -17.71 8.85
C PHE A 298 -3.61 -18.24 7.40
N ASN A 299 -3.54 -19.56 7.22
CA ASN A 299 -3.41 -20.15 5.88
C ASN A 299 -4.67 -19.93 5.03
N GLU A 300 -5.85 -19.99 5.63
CA GLU A 300 -7.11 -19.70 4.92
C GLU A 300 -7.19 -18.22 4.51
N LEU A 301 -6.80 -17.30 5.39
CA LEU A 301 -6.72 -15.87 5.07
C LEU A 301 -5.72 -15.62 3.94
N GLU A 302 -4.55 -16.26 3.96
CA GLU A 302 -3.56 -16.19 2.88
C GLU A 302 -4.13 -16.71 1.56
N GLN A 303 -4.80 -17.89 1.57
CA GLN A 303 -5.41 -18.46 0.36
C GLN A 303 -6.52 -17.57 -0.21
N ARG A 304 -7.37 -16.99 0.64
CA ARG A 304 -8.42 -16.04 0.26
C ARG A 304 -7.83 -14.80 -0.39
N HIS A 305 -6.78 -14.22 0.22
CA HIS A 305 -6.05 -13.08 -0.31
C HIS A 305 -5.41 -13.40 -1.67
N VAL A 306 -4.65 -14.50 -1.76
CA VAL A 306 -3.97 -14.89 -2.99
C VAL A 306 -4.98 -15.16 -4.12
N LYS A 307 -6.07 -15.87 -3.84
CA LYS A 307 -7.11 -16.15 -4.83
C LYS A 307 -7.76 -14.87 -5.36
N ASP A 308 -8.05 -13.90 -4.50
CA ASP A 308 -8.59 -12.60 -4.89
C ASP A 308 -7.59 -11.85 -5.78
N HIS A 309 -6.35 -11.69 -5.33
CA HIS A 309 -5.32 -10.98 -6.08
C HIS A 309 -5.06 -11.62 -7.45
N GLN A 310 -4.93 -12.94 -7.51
CA GLN A 310 -4.68 -13.70 -8.74
C GLN A 310 -5.86 -13.64 -9.72
N SER A 311 -7.08 -13.39 -9.28
CA SER A 311 -8.23 -13.19 -10.17
C SER A 311 -8.06 -11.99 -11.10
N PHE A 312 -7.21 -11.03 -10.74
CA PHE A 312 -6.79 -9.89 -11.56
C PHE A 312 -5.40 -10.10 -12.16
N PHE A 313 -4.44 -10.49 -11.33
CA PHE A 313 -3.03 -10.53 -11.75
C PHE A 313 -2.77 -11.54 -12.84
N ASN A 314 -3.37 -12.73 -12.79
CA ASN A 314 -3.16 -13.82 -13.74
C ASN A 314 -3.88 -13.65 -15.10
N ARG A 315 -4.64 -12.57 -15.30
CA ARG A 315 -5.34 -12.32 -16.59
C ARG A 315 -4.40 -12.00 -17.73
N VAL A 316 -3.21 -11.51 -17.43
CA VAL A 316 -2.20 -11.16 -18.45
C VAL A 316 -0.86 -11.78 -18.10
N VAL A 317 -0.28 -12.45 -19.08
CA VAL A 317 1.11 -12.93 -19.06
C VAL A 317 1.90 -12.11 -20.07
N PHE A 318 3.00 -11.52 -19.63
CA PHE A 318 3.95 -10.83 -20.48
C PHE A 318 5.33 -11.47 -20.25
N ASP A 319 5.85 -12.13 -21.27
CA ASP A 319 7.14 -12.85 -21.23
C ASP A 319 7.92 -12.53 -22.50
N ILE A 320 9.02 -11.79 -22.32
CA ILE A 320 10.00 -11.46 -23.36
C ILE A 320 11.39 -12.00 -22.99
N THR A 321 11.45 -12.87 -21.97
CA THR A 321 12.70 -13.32 -21.38
C THR A 321 13.39 -14.31 -22.30
N THR A 322 14.66 -14.04 -22.56
CA THR A 322 15.65 -15.02 -22.96
C THR A 322 16.48 -15.41 -21.75
N ASP A 323 17.29 -16.45 -21.82
CA ASP A 323 18.15 -16.89 -20.70
C ASP A 323 18.97 -15.71 -20.15
N ASN A 324 18.80 -15.44 -18.84
CA ASN A 324 19.33 -14.23 -18.22
C ASN A 324 20.11 -14.55 -16.94
N SER A 325 21.42 -14.38 -16.98
CA SER A 325 22.30 -14.55 -15.81
C SER A 325 22.04 -13.56 -14.66
N LEU A 326 21.34 -12.44 -14.95
CA LEU A 326 21.04 -11.40 -13.95
C LEU A 326 19.91 -11.78 -12.98
N GLN A 327 19.07 -12.77 -13.30
CA GLN A 327 17.95 -13.22 -12.48
C GLN A 327 18.35 -13.59 -11.02
N LYS A 328 19.56 -14.08 -10.84
CA LYS A 328 20.10 -14.48 -9.52
C LYS A 328 20.52 -13.29 -8.67
N LEU A 329 20.54 -12.07 -9.22
CA LEU A 329 20.93 -10.87 -8.50
C LEU A 329 19.71 -10.23 -7.82
N PRO A 330 19.90 -9.58 -6.65
CA PRO A 330 18.87 -8.75 -6.06
C PRO A 330 18.50 -7.59 -6.97
N THR A 331 17.27 -7.09 -6.85
CA THR A 331 16.68 -6.10 -7.78
C THR A 331 17.50 -4.81 -7.87
N ASP A 332 18.07 -4.32 -6.76
CA ASP A 332 18.96 -3.15 -6.74
C ASP A 332 20.22 -3.39 -7.60
N LYS A 333 20.79 -4.59 -7.57
CA LYS A 333 21.97 -4.95 -8.37
C LYS A 333 21.64 -5.11 -9.85
N ARG A 334 20.44 -5.58 -10.17
CA ARG A 334 19.93 -5.61 -11.55
C ARG A 334 19.76 -4.19 -12.09
N LEU A 335 19.16 -3.28 -11.32
CA LEU A 335 19.01 -1.87 -11.67
C LEU A 335 20.39 -1.19 -11.88
N GLU A 336 21.38 -1.46 -11.02
CA GLU A 336 22.74 -0.97 -11.19
C GLU A 336 23.38 -1.47 -12.49
N ALA A 337 23.15 -2.73 -12.86
CA ALA A 337 23.65 -3.31 -14.09
C ALA A 337 23.02 -2.65 -15.33
N VAL A 338 21.70 -2.41 -15.32
CA VAL A 338 20.97 -1.71 -16.39
C VAL A 338 21.47 -0.27 -16.54
N LYS A 339 21.68 0.46 -15.45
CA LYS A 339 22.27 1.81 -15.46
C LYS A 339 23.68 1.84 -16.09
N LYS A 340 24.39 0.71 -16.06
CA LYS A 340 25.71 0.54 -16.73
C LYS A 340 25.58 0.01 -18.16
N GLY A 341 24.41 0.01 -18.75
CA GLY A 341 24.15 -0.37 -20.15
C GLY A 341 23.91 -1.86 -20.39
N ARG A 342 23.74 -2.69 -19.36
CA ARG A 342 23.40 -4.11 -19.57
C ARG A 342 21.90 -4.24 -19.88
N LEU A 343 21.56 -5.11 -20.83
CA LEU A 343 20.17 -5.48 -21.13
C LEU A 343 19.67 -6.49 -20.08
N ASP A 344 18.49 -6.21 -19.52
CA ASP A 344 17.77 -7.11 -18.59
C ASP A 344 16.28 -7.14 -18.95
N LEU A 345 15.90 -8.05 -19.86
CA LEU A 345 14.53 -8.17 -20.36
C LEU A 345 13.57 -8.62 -19.26
N GLU A 346 13.99 -9.51 -18.37
CA GLU A 346 13.13 -9.97 -17.28
C GLU A 346 12.86 -8.84 -16.26
N LEU A 347 13.78 -7.91 -16.06
CA LEU A 347 13.51 -6.74 -15.23
C LEU A 347 12.44 -5.83 -15.89
N GLN A 348 12.39 -5.77 -17.24
CA GLN A 348 11.34 -5.07 -17.96
C GLN A 348 9.99 -5.77 -17.81
N GLU A 349 9.95 -7.12 -17.86
CA GLU A 349 8.74 -7.89 -17.51
C GLU A 349 8.28 -7.60 -16.09
N THR A 350 9.22 -7.63 -15.14
CA THR A 350 8.92 -7.33 -13.73
C THR A 350 8.36 -5.91 -13.58
N LEU A 351 8.90 -4.92 -14.31
CA LEU A 351 8.39 -3.54 -14.31
C LEU A 351 6.95 -3.45 -14.83
N PHE A 352 6.64 -4.16 -15.93
CA PHE A 352 5.29 -4.24 -16.47
C PHE A 352 4.31 -4.84 -15.45
N HIS A 353 4.65 -5.97 -14.86
CA HIS A 353 3.83 -6.63 -13.85
C HIS A 353 3.74 -5.82 -12.55
N PHE A 354 4.79 -5.07 -12.19
CA PHE A 354 4.78 -4.17 -11.03
C PHE A 354 3.80 -3.02 -11.22
N GLY A 355 3.74 -2.42 -12.42
CA GLY A 355 2.72 -1.40 -12.73
C GLY A 355 1.29 -1.92 -12.55
N ARG A 356 0.99 -3.13 -13.06
CA ARG A 356 -0.30 -3.80 -12.85
C ARG A 356 -0.57 -4.08 -11.36
N TYR A 357 0.43 -4.60 -10.66
CA TYR A 357 0.38 -4.85 -9.22
C TYR A 357 0.03 -3.59 -8.43
N LEU A 358 0.65 -2.45 -8.74
CA LEU A 358 0.40 -1.18 -8.06
C LEU A 358 -1.07 -0.73 -8.23
N LEU A 359 -1.63 -0.85 -9.42
CA LEU A 359 -3.05 -0.50 -9.64
C LEU A 359 -3.98 -1.46 -8.90
N ILE A 360 -3.76 -2.78 -8.98
CA ILE A 360 -4.54 -3.79 -8.22
C ILE A 360 -4.51 -3.50 -6.72
N SER A 361 -3.38 -3.01 -6.20
CA SER A 361 -3.18 -2.76 -4.77
C SER A 361 -3.70 -1.39 -4.30
N SER A 362 -3.95 -0.43 -5.22
CA SER A 362 -4.33 0.94 -4.87
C SER A 362 -5.69 1.39 -5.39
N SER A 363 -6.40 0.56 -6.16
CA SER A 363 -7.71 0.90 -6.71
C SER A 363 -8.58 -0.34 -6.79
N ARG A 364 -9.66 -0.39 -6.02
CA ARG A 364 -10.63 -1.50 -5.96
C ARG A 364 -12.03 -0.94 -5.84
N GLU A 365 -13.02 -1.63 -6.36
CA GLU A 365 -14.43 -1.25 -6.25
C GLU A 365 -14.81 -0.89 -4.80
N GLY A 366 -15.49 0.25 -4.63
CA GLY A 366 -15.90 0.78 -3.34
C GLY A 366 -14.81 1.52 -2.53
N THR A 367 -13.64 1.78 -3.12
CA THR A 367 -12.57 2.60 -2.54
C THR A 367 -12.47 3.95 -3.23
N LEU A 368 -11.68 4.89 -2.69
CA LEU A 368 -11.28 6.08 -3.43
C LEU A 368 -10.28 5.71 -4.53
N PRO A 369 -10.19 6.49 -5.62
CA PRO A 369 -9.23 6.20 -6.69
C PRO A 369 -7.79 6.35 -6.23
N ALA A 370 -6.87 5.72 -6.97
CA ALA A 370 -5.44 5.91 -6.78
C ALA A 370 -5.07 7.39 -6.97
N ASN A 371 -4.54 8.03 -5.91
CA ASN A 371 -4.12 9.43 -5.93
C ASN A 371 -2.75 9.61 -6.61
N LEU A 372 -2.14 10.81 -6.52
CA LEU A 372 -0.83 11.11 -7.13
C LEU A 372 0.29 10.14 -6.70
N GLN A 373 0.20 9.56 -5.51
CA GLN A 373 1.13 8.58 -4.96
C GLN A 373 0.53 7.15 -4.91
N GLY A 374 -0.54 6.89 -5.68
CA GLY A 374 -1.31 5.66 -5.59
C GLY A 374 -2.13 5.62 -4.31
N LEU A 375 -1.67 4.89 -3.32
CA LEU A 375 -2.27 4.78 -1.98
C LEU A 375 -1.25 5.15 -0.88
N TRP A 376 0.04 5.07 -1.20
CA TRP A 376 1.13 5.12 -0.22
C TRP A 376 1.66 6.53 -0.01
N ASN A 377 1.60 7.00 1.23
CA ASN A 377 2.08 8.31 1.65
C ASN A 377 2.56 8.26 3.10
N GLN A 378 3.81 8.67 3.36
CA GLN A 378 4.37 8.72 4.70
C GLN A 378 4.20 10.07 5.43
N HIS A 379 3.63 11.06 4.78
CA HIS A 379 3.58 12.44 5.26
C HIS A 379 2.21 12.80 5.86
N ILE A 380 2.20 13.77 6.76
CA ILE A 380 1.02 14.53 7.14
C ILE A 380 0.74 15.62 6.10
N ASN A 381 1.82 16.21 5.55
CA ASN A 381 1.77 17.21 4.50
C ASN A 381 2.61 16.69 3.32
N ALA A 382 1.96 15.97 2.43
CA ALA A 382 2.63 15.31 1.32
C ALA A 382 3.11 16.28 0.24
N PRO A 383 4.19 15.95 -0.49
CA PRO A 383 4.53 16.64 -1.72
C PRO A 383 3.31 16.66 -2.67
N TRP A 384 3.01 17.83 -3.23
CA TRP A 384 1.84 18.03 -4.10
C TRP A 384 0.52 17.55 -3.50
N ASN A 385 0.42 17.58 -2.16
CA ASN A 385 -0.73 17.12 -1.38
C ASN A 385 -1.11 15.63 -1.58
N ALA A 386 -0.35 14.85 -2.35
CA ALA A 386 -0.75 13.52 -2.82
C ALA A 386 -2.17 13.49 -3.40
N ASP A 387 -2.58 14.59 -4.05
CA ASP A 387 -3.97 14.79 -4.47
C ASP A 387 -4.27 14.25 -5.89
N TYR A 388 -5.49 14.47 -6.38
CA TYR A 388 -6.02 13.93 -7.62
C TYR A 388 -5.80 14.86 -8.81
N HIS A 389 -4.63 15.29 -9.13
CA HIS A 389 -4.35 16.18 -10.25
C HIS A 389 -5.12 15.79 -11.53
N LEU A 390 -6.28 16.44 -11.74
CA LEU A 390 -7.26 16.06 -12.78
C LEU A 390 -6.85 16.50 -14.19
N ASN A 391 -5.79 17.29 -14.34
CA ASN A 391 -5.31 17.71 -15.64
C ASN A 391 -4.65 16.57 -16.44
N ILE A 392 -3.95 15.61 -15.80
CA ILE A 392 -3.35 14.45 -16.47
C ILE A 392 -2.94 13.32 -15.52
N ASN A 393 -2.46 13.61 -14.29
CA ASN A 393 -1.83 12.60 -13.45
C ASN A 393 -2.81 11.48 -13.04
N LEU A 394 -4.04 11.85 -12.65
CA LEU A 394 -5.05 10.87 -12.31
C LEU A 394 -5.37 9.96 -13.50
N GLN A 395 -5.53 10.50 -14.69
CA GLN A 395 -5.79 9.73 -15.90
C GLN A 395 -4.66 8.76 -16.20
N MET A 396 -3.39 9.20 -16.04
CA MET A 396 -2.20 8.35 -16.28
C MET A 396 -2.15 7.14 -15.35
N ASN A 397 -2.60 7.26 -14.11
CA ASN A 397 -2.66 6.12 -13.18
C ASN A 397 -3.54 4.98 -13.73
N TYR A 398 -4.54 5.29 -14.56
CA TYR A 398 -5.52 4.34 -15.09
C TYR A 398 -5.30 3.95 -16.57
N TRP A 399 -4.33 4.54 -17.28
CA TRP A 399 -4.11 4.20 -18.70
C TRP A 399 -3.86 2.72 -18.94
N LEU A 400 -3.22 2.04 -18.00
CA LEU A 400 -2.93 0.62 -18.13
C LEU A 400 -4.16 -0.29 -17.90
N ALA A 401 -5.22 0.21 -17.22
CA ALA A 401 -6.32 -0.63 -16.72
C ALA A 401 -6.96 -1.47 -17.84
N ASN A 402 -7.54 -0.83 -18.85
CA ASN A 402 -8.23 -1.54 -19.93
C ASN A 402 -7.27 -2.36 -20.80
N LEU A 403 -6.07 -1.80 -21.09
CA LEU A 403 -5.07 -2.48 -21.92
C LEU A 403 -4.51 -3.77 -21.29
N THR A 404 -4.61 -3.89 -19.96
CA THR A 404 -4.05 -5.02 -19.21
C THR A 404 -5.12 -5.83 -18.47
N GLN A 405 -6.38 -5.78 -18.95
CA GLN A 405 -7.54 -6.51 -18.41
C GLN A 405 -7.78 -6.28 -16.91
N LEU A 406 -7.75 -5.00 -16.52
CA LEU A 406 -8.02 -4.51 -15.17
C LEU A 406 -9.12 -3.44 -15.18
N ASP A 407 -10.06 -3.54 -16.11
CA ASP A 407 -11.11 -2.55 -16.39
C ASP A 407 -12.01 -2.29 -15.17
N GLU A 408 -12.30 -3.27 -14.32
CA GLU A 408 -13.09 -3.07 -13.09
C GLU A 408 -12.38 -2.13 -12.09
N LEU A 409 -11.06 -2.01 -12.17
CA LEU A 409 -10.30 -1.11 -11.31
C LEU A 409 -10.47 0.37 -11.68
N ASN A 410 -11.17 0.68 -12.80
CA ASN A 410 -11.59 2.05 -13.11
C ASN A 410 -12.81 2.50 -12.28
N MET A 411 -13.56 1.57 -11.66
CA MET A 411 -14.78 1.94 -10.92
C MET A 411 -14.56 3.01 -9.87
N PRO A 412 -13.50 2.97 -9.03
CA PRO A 412 -13.24 4.05 -8.09
C PRO A 412 -13.06 5.43 -8.75
N LEU A 413 -12.47 5.47 -9.95
CA LEU A 413 -12.33 6.72 -10.71
C LEU A 413 -13.68 7.21 -11.25
N PHE A 414 -14.52 6.30 -11.74
CA PHE A 414 -15.84 6.65 -12.25
C PHE A 414 -16.76 7.14 -11.12
N ASP A 415 -16.82 6.42 -10.00
CA ASP A 415 -17.59 6.80 -8.82
C ASP A 415 -17.12 8.15 -8.21
N PHE A 416 -15.85 8.50 -8.40
CA PHE A 416 -15.29 9.77 -7.94
C PHE A 416 -15.68 10.96 -8.84
N VAL A 417 -15.93 10.72 -10.12
CA VAL A 417 -16.24 11.77 -11.10
C VAL A 417 -17.75 12.04 -11.17
N ASP A 418 -18.61 11.04 -10.89
CA ASP A 418 -20.07 11.18 -10.81
C ASP A 418 -20.51 12.03 -9.61
#